data_5f8d37c78892550fe156f8873cbc475c
#
_entry.id   5f8d37c78892550fe156f8873cbc475c
#
_cell.length_a   1.000
_cell.length_b   1.000
_cell.length_c   1.000
_cell.angle_alpha   90.00
_cell.angle_beta   90.00
_cell.angle_gamma   90.00
#
_symmetry.space_group_name_H-M   'P 1'
#
loop_
_entity.id
_entity.type
_entity.pdbx_description
1 polymer ?
#
loop_
_entity_poly.entity_id
_entity_poly.type
_entity_poly.pdbx_seq_one_letter_code
_entity_poly.pdbx_strand_id
1 'polypeptide(L)'
;MLMKKQELALLAAVEERSCTTAQEFELSGNMAEEILLSQVFPRVTSCQQIGSKVVVKGEMDISALLRMSDRKLQGIMQTVPFSQILDGIAVPAESRLQVEAAPAEWDLRLVRSESACRMGLTARIILQVFAYHTREVCYIADLYSTCAALEAKIETVTVVQRKASVCVREWAEEQFESGRGTLFAYVTAFDGGNVINRCENGRSELTTTTRMRFLYQDENDAPVTAERSREVSAVMEACADTAWVSSGIPELRGSSGSCQVRVPMSFCGYTGESAELSTVTAVEELTEDASQPRPSIVLRRPAAGECLWDIAKRHGSSEEAIRRCNHMEDDSLPEGMLLIPVLQS
;
A
#
# COMPACT_ATOMS: atom_id res chain seq x y z
N MET A 1 -26.74 -26.89 -4.03
CA MET A 1 -25.71 -25.95 -3.53
C MET A 1 -25.16 -25.18 -4.71
N LEU A 2 -25.34 -23.87 -4.71
CA LEU A 2 -24.82 -22.96 -5.75
C LEU A 2 -23.46 -22.45 -5.32
N MET A 3 -22.42 -22.89 -6.01
CA MET A 3 -21.05 -22.38 -5.79
C MET A 3 -20.74 -21.29 -6.81
N LYS A 4 -20.17 -20.22 -6.33
CA LYS A 4 -19.60 -19.15 -7.16
C LYS A 4 -18.09 -19.08 -6.95
N LYS A 5 -17.40 -18.58 -7.96
CA LYS A 5 -15.97 -18.36 -7.97
C LYS A 5 -15.68 -16.92 -8.27
N GLN A 6 -14.71 -16.36 -7.56
CA GLN A 6 -14.26 -14.99 -7.78
C GLN A 6 -12.75 -14.91 -7.59
N GLU A 7 -12.08 -14.25 -8.52
CA GLU A 7 -10.66 -13.96 -8.38
C GLU A 7 -10.47 -12.75 -7.48
N LEU A 8 -9.67 -12.92 -6.43
CA LEU A 8 -9.37 -11.88 -5.46
C LEU A 8 -7.85 -11.73 -5.28
N ALA A 9 -7.37 -10.49 -5.33
CA ALA A 9 -5.98 -10.16 -5.00
C ALA A 9 -5.83 -10.03 -3.48
N LEU A 10 -5.33 -11.05 -2.83
CA LEU A 10 -5.22 -11.13 -1.38
C LEU A 10 -3.78 -10.95 -0.92
N LEU A 11 -3.59 -10.35 0.25
CA LEU A 11 -2.30 -10.32 0.92
C LEU A 11 -1.89 -11.75 1.30
N ALA A 12 -0.85 -12.25 0.65
CA ALA A 12 -0.38 -13.63 0.83
C ALA A 12 0.72 -13.74 1.89
N ALA A 13 1.58 -12.72 2.01
CA ALA A 13 2.65 -12.68 2.99
C ALA A 13 3.04 -11.25 3.35
N VAL A 14 3.45 -11.05 4.60
CA VAL A 14 4.13 -9.85 5.08
C VAL A 14 5.40 -10.32 5.78
N GLU A 15 6.53 -9.82 5.33
CA GLU A 15 7.84 -10.16 5.89
C GLU A 15 8.63 -8.89 6.21
N GLU A 16 9.32 -8.92 7.33
CA GLU A 16 10.23 -7.84 7.72
C GLU A 16 11.65 -8.39 7.80
N ARG A 17 12.58 -7.66 7.23
CA ARG A 17 14.01 -8.01 7.25
C ARG A 17 14.85 -6.80 7.59
N SER A 18 15.79 -6.99 8.49
CA SER A 18 16.82 -6.01 8.81
C SER A 18 18.07 -6.29 7.98
N CYS A 19 18.53 -5.29 7.26
CA CYS A 19 19.71 -5.37 6.39
C CYS A 19 20.70 -4.29 6.78
N THR A 20 22.00 -4.64 6.71
CA THR A 20 23.07 -3.67 6.92
C THR A 20 23.76 -3.40 5.60
N THR A 21 24.03 -2.14 5.31
CA THR A 21 24.81 -1.70 4.15
C THR A 21 25.92 -0.78 4.63
N ALA A 22 27.09 -0.88 3.99
CA ALA A 22 28.22 -0.01 4.23
C ALA A 22 28.73 0.55 2.90
N GLN A 23 28.98 1.85 2.85
CA GLN A 23 29.40 2.57 1.65
C GLN A 23 30.41 3.66 2.01
N GLU A 24 31.34 3.93 1.11
CA GLU A 24 32.24 5.08 1.19
C GLU A 24 32.03 5.99 -0.01
N PHE A 25 32.07 7.29 0.22
CA PHE A 25 31.98 8.29 -0.84
C PHE A 25 32.90 9.48 -0.57
N GLU A 26 33.33 10.15 -1.62
CA GLU A 26 34.24 11.27 -1.54
C GLU A 26 33.53 12.56 -1.20
N LEU A 27 34.15 13.37 -0.33
CA LEU A 27 33.69 14.73 -0.07
C LEU A 27 34.39 15.68 -1.02
N SER A 28 33.59 16.49 -1.72
CA SER A 28 34.14 17.57 -2.57
C SER A 28 34.45 18.77 -1.71
N GLY A 29 35.72 19.23 -1.74
CA GLY A 29 36.11 20.50 -1.11
C GLY A 29 37.06 20.38 0.07
N ASN A 30 37.03 21.35 0.98
CA ASN A 30 37.91 21.46 2.13
C ASN A 30 37.75 20.30 3.12
N MET A 31 38.80 20.04 3.90
CA MET A 31 38.79 18.95 4.89
C MET A 31 37.73 19.22 6.00
N ALA A 32 36.79 18.34 6.13
CA ALA A 32 35.86 18.32 7.25
C ALA A 32 36.55 17.81 8.52
N GLU A 33 36.28 18.44 9.65
CA GLU A 33 36.84 18.05 10.95
C GLU A 33 35.84 17.18 11.74
N GLU A 34 34.57 17.46 11.63
CA GLU A 34 33.55 16.79 12.44
C GLU A 34 32.19 16.77 11.72
N ILE A 35 31.43 15.73 11.96
CA ILE A 35 30.04 15.60 11.57
C ILE A 35 29.19 16.00 12.77
N LEU A 36 28.43 17.07 12.63
CA LEU A 36 27.61 17.60 13.72
C LEU A 36 26.23 16.98 13.73
N LEU A 37 25.63 16.78 12.57
CA LEU A 37 24.29 16.18 12.39
C LEU A 37 24.28 15.34 11.13
N SER A 38 23.49 14.29 11.12
CA SER A 38 23.23 13.50 9.92
C SER A 38 21.84 12.91 9.91
N GLN A 39 21.29 12.71 8.70
CA GLN A 39 20.03 12.02 8.43
C GLN A 39 20.22 11.10 7.24
N VAL A 40 19.56 9.95 7.26
CA VAL A 40 19.59 8.97 6.18
C VAL A 40 18.16 8.56 5.86
N PHE A 41 17.79 8.65 4.57
CA PHE A 41 16.47 8.32 4.07
C PHE A 41 16.58 7.22 3.02
N PRO A 42 16.34 5.95 3.37
CA PRO A 42 16.32 4.87 2.40
C PRO A 42 15.05 4.92 1.55
N ARG A 43 15.20 4.69 0.25
CA ARG A 43 14.12 4.67 -0.71
C ARG A 43 14.27 3.47 -1.63
N VAL A 44 13.25 2.63 -1.73
CA VAL A 44 13.23 1.50 -2.68
C VAL A 44 12.93 2.03 -4.08
N THR A 45 13.76 1.65 -5.05
CA THR A 45 13.58 2.00 -6.46
C THR A 45 13.03 0.84 -7.28
N SER A 46 13.36 -0.39 -6.91
CA SER A 46 12.81 -1.59 -7.54
C SER A 46 12.87 -2.80 -6.62
N CYS A 47 11.92 -3.70 -6.81
CA CYS A 47 11.93 -5.03 -6.19
C CYS A 47 11.54 -6.08 -7.23
N GLN A 48 12.16 -7.26 -7.14
CA GLN A 48 11.91 -8.35 -8.06
C GLN A 48 12.04 -9.69 -7.35
N GLN A 49 11.09 -10.59 -7.59
CA GLN A 49 11.21 -11.98 -7.17
C GLN A 49 12.02 -12.77 -8.20
N ILE A 50 13.01 -13.51 -7.74
CA ILE A 50 13.84 -14.42 -8.54
C ILE A 50 13.88 -15.76 -7.81
N GLY A 51 13.05 -16.71 -8.25
CA GLY A 51 12.87 -17.97 -7.54
C GLY A 51 12.33 -17.76 -6.13
N SER A 52 13.06 -18.25 -5.11
CA SER A 52 12.71 -18.08 -3.69
C SER A 52 13.31 -16.82 -3.05
N LYS A 53 13.94 -15.95 -3.83
CA LYS A 53 14.63 -14.75 -3.35
C LYS A 53 13.90 -13.51 -3.81
N VAL A 54 13.94 -12.46 -2.98
CA VAL A 54 13.50 -11.12 -3.36
C VAL A 54 14.72 -10.20 -3.43
N VAL A 55 14.98 -9.66 -4.60
CA VAL A 55 16.05 -8.68 -4.83
C VAL A 55 15.44 -7.29 -4.70
N VAL A 56 15.93 -6.52 -3.74
CA VAL A 56 15.52 -5.14 -3.49
C VAL A 56 16.66 -4.21 -3.84
N LYS A 57 16.39 -3.24 -4.70
CA LYS A 57 17.35 -2.16 -5.02
C LYS A 57 16.77 -0.84 -4.56
N GLY A 58 17.62 0.04 -4.10
CA GLY A 58 17.21 1.34 -3.62
C GLY A 58 18.37 2.33 -3.56
N GLU A 59 18.05 3.48 -3.04
CA GLU A 59 18.96 4.58 -2.80
C GLU A 59 18.80 5.07 -1.37
N MET A 60 19.90 5.49 -0.77
CA MET A 60 19.92 6.19 0.50
C MET A 60 20.32 7.63 0.26
N ASP A 61 19.41 8.52 0.54
CA ASP A 61 19.67 9.94 0.55
C ASP A 61 20.24 10.31 1.91
N ILE A 62 21.42 10.92 1.90
CA ILE A 62 22.21 11.30 3.09
C ILE A 62 22.25 12.81 3.15
N SER A 63 21.90 13.38 4.29
CA SER A 63 22.09 14.79 4.61
C SER A 63 22.96 14.89 5.83
N ALA A 64 24.01 15.71 5.79
CA ALA A 64 24.86 15.95 6.95
C ALA A 64 25.31 17.41 7.05
N LEU A 65 25.47 17.87 8.29
CA LEU A 65 26.08 19.12 8.63
C LEU A 65 27.51 18.87 9.14
N LEU A 66 28.49 19.47 8.49
CA LEU A 66 29.90 19.33 8.78
C LEU A 66 30.47 20.62 9.38
N ARG A 67 31.40 20.45 10.32
CA ARG A 67 32.31 21.52 10.69
C ARG A 67 33.60 21.37 9.90
N MET A 68 33.95 22.41 9.14
CA MET A 68 35.16 22.43 8.30
C MET A 68 36.38 22.91 9.10
N SER A 69 37.58 22.69 8.57
CA SER A 69 38.84 23.10 9.21
C SER A 69 38.97 24.62 9.41
N ASP A 70 38.28 25.42 8.63
CA ASP A 70 38.18 26.87 8.79
C ASP A 70 37.08 27.31 9.79
N ARG A 71 36.53 26.35 10.56
CA ARG A 71 35.43 26.48 11.51
C ARG A 71 34.08 26.83 10.90
N LYS A 72 33.98 26.92 9.59
CA LYS A 72 32.67 27.12 8.94
C LYS A 72 31.85 25.87 8.98
N LEU A 73 30.55 26.07 8.96
CA LEU A 73 29.58 25.01 8.84
C LEU A 73 29.21 24.80 7.36
N GLN A 74 29.18 23.56 6.94
CA GLN A 74 28.82 23.19 5.59
C GLN A 74 27.82 22.02 5.61
N GLY A 75 26.68 22.21 4.96
CA GLY A 75 25.76 21.11 4.66
C GLY A 75 26.19 20.34 3.42
N ILE A 76 26.00 19.04 3.46
CA ILE A 76 26.18 18.16 2.31
C ILE A 76 24.93 17.35 2.08
N MET A 77 24.71 17.00 0.82
CA MET A 77 23.71 16.03 0.39
C MET A 77 24.36 15.05 -0.56
N GLN A 78 24.12 13.76 -0.34
CA GLN A 78 24.67 12.68 -1.16
C GLN A 78 23.65 11.56 -1.27
N THR A 79 23.51 10.98 -2.46
CA THR A 79 22.71 9.78 -2.68
C THR A 79 23.64 8.61 -2.98
N VAL A 80 23.46 7.50 -2.27
CA VAL A 80 24.22 6.27 -2.48
C VAL A 80 23.28 5.10 -2.73
N PRO A 81 23.59 4.22 -3.71
CA PRO A 81 22.72 3.08 -4.01
C PRO A 81 22.89 1.98 -2.96
N PHE A 82 21.85 1.17 -2.76
CA PHE A 82 21.95 -0.10 -2.05
C PHE A 82 21.25 -1.22 -2.82
N SER A 83 21.70 -2.46 -2.57
CA SER A 83 21.06 -3.65 -3.11
C SER A 83 21.08 -4.73 -2.05
N GLN A 84 19.94 -5.37 -1.82
CA GLN A 84 19.76 -6.44 -0.85
C GLN A 84 19.10 -7.64 -1.48
N ILE A 85 19.55 -8.84 -1.10
CA ILE A 85 18.94 -10.10 -1.49
C ILE A 85 18.32 -10.70 -0.23
N LEU A 86 17.01 -10.86 -0.26
CA LEU A 86 16.24 -11.41 0.85
C LEU A 86 15.96 -12.87 0.54
N ASP A 87 16.56 -13.77 1.30
CA ASP A 87 16.39 -15.21 1.18
C ASP A 87 15.32 -15.73 2.16
N GLY A 88 14.70 -16.86 1.81
CA GLY A 88 13.77 -17.56 2.71
C GLY A 88 12.45 -16.85 2.94
N ILE A 89 12.07 -15.96 2.05
CA ILE A 89 10.73 -15.34 2.08
C ILE A 89 9.75 -16.30 1.39
N ALA A 90 8.72 -16.70 2.12
CA ALA A 90 7.66 -17.57 1.60
C ALA A 90 6.66 -16.77 0.74
N VAL A 91 7.11 -16.31 -0.41
CA VAL A 91 6.26 -15.58 -1.36
C VAL A 91 5.80 -16.54 -2.46
N PRO A 92 4.48 -16.68 -2.71
CA PRO A 92 3.98 -17.47 -3.84
C PRO A 92 4.55 -16.96 -5.16
N ALA A 93 4.75 -17.87 -6.12
CA ALA A 93 5.15 -17.48 -7.47
C ALA A 93 4.13 -16.51 -8.06
N GLU A 94 4.60 -15.58 -8.90
CA GLU A 94 3.78 -14.58 -9.58
C GLU A 94 3.06 -13.59 -8.63
N SER A 95 3.51 -13.50 -7.38
CA SER A 95 3.00 -12.47 -6.47
C SER A 95 3.46 -11.08 -6.87
N ARG A 96 2.57 -10.12 -6.75
CA ARG A 96 2.94 -8.71 -6.84
C ARG A 96 3.61 -8.30 -5.54
N LEU A 97 4.83 -7.79 -5.62
CA LEU A 97 5.59 -7.33 -4.47
C LEU A 97 5.49 -5.81 -4.30
N GLN A 98 5.39 -5.40 -3.06
CA GLN A 98 5.61 -4.05 -2.61
C GLN A 98 6.63 -4.09 -1.48
N VAL A 99 7.63 -3.22 -1.52
CA VAL A 99 8.67 -3.15 -0.50
C VAL A 99 8.81 -1.72 -0.02
N GLU A 100 8.77 -1.55 1.28
CA GLU A 100 8.99 -0.29 1.97
C GLU A 100 10.31 -0.37 2.74
N ALA A 101 11.03 0.75 2.82
CA ALA A 101 12.29 0.85 3.53
C ALA A 101 12.21 1.95 4.58
N ALA A 102 12.72 1.65 5.77
CA ALA A 102 12.85 2.61 6.86
C ALA A 102 14.27 2.54 7.46
N PRO A 103 14.87 3.68 7.87
CA PRO A 103 16.13 3.66 8.59
C PRO A 103 15.90 3.17 10.02
N ALA A 104 16.71 2.23 10.48
CA ALA A 104 16.71 1.77 11.88
C ALA A 104 17.86 2.43 12.67
N GLU A 105 19.03 2.43 12.08
CA GLU A 105 20.26 2.92 12.71
C GLU A 105 21.27 3.29 11.63
N TRP A 106 22.02 4.34 11.86
CA TRP A 106 23.12 4.68 10.96
C TRP A 106 24.28 5.29 11.73
N ASP A 107 25.47 5.11 11.18
CA ASP A 107 26.69 5.71 11.64
C ASP A 107 27.42 6.30 10.43
N LEU A 108 27.74 7.57 10.50
CA LEU A 108 28.42 8.33 9.46
C LEU A 108 29.75 8.82 10.01
N ARG A 109 30.87 8.43 9.37
CA ARG A 109 32.22 8.72 9.83
C ARG A 109 33.04 9.43 8.78
N LEU A 110 33.94 10.30 9.22
CA LEU A 110 34.97 10.84 8.38
C LEU A 110 36.15 9.86 8.27
N VAL A 111 36.44 9.43 7.07
CA VAL A 111 37.60 8.60 6.75
C VAL A 111 38.66 9.52 6.14
N ARG A 112 39.73 9.79 6.91
CA ARG A 112 40.80 10.67 6.49
C ARG A 112 41.91 9.87 5.81
N SER A 113 42.34 10.34 4.65
CA SER A 113 43.61 9.92 4.00
C SER A 113 44.48 11.14 3.77
N GLU A 114 45.76 10.92 3.45
CA GLU A 114 46.71 12.01 3.21
C GLU A 114 46.31 12.96 2.07
N SER A 115 45.48 12.51 1.14
CA SER A 115 45.10 13.25 -0.06
C SER A 115 43.63 13.51 -0.26
N ALA A 116 42.75 12.87 0.52
CA ALA A 116 41.30 13.00 0.34
C ALA A 116 40.55 12.83 1.67
N CYS A 117 39.45 13.55 1.82
CA CYS A 117 38.46 13.32 2.87
C CYS A 117 37.32 12.50 2.28
N ARG A 118 37.02 11.38 2.88
CA ARG A 118 35.89 10.50 2.52
C ARG A 118 34.90 10.40 3.67
N MET A 119 33.70 10.05 3.35
CA MET A 119 32.72 9.67 4.35
C MET A 119 32.40 8.18 4.22
N GLY A 120 32.42 7.49 5.34
CA GLY A 120 31.94 6.11 5.45
C GLY A 120 30.58 6.10 6.10
N LEU A 121 29.58 5.52 5.43
CA LEU A 121 28.26 5.26 5.96
C LEU A 121 28.14 3.78 6.29
N THR A 122 27.68 3.48 7.50
CA THR A 122 27.12 2.17 7.85
C THR A 122 25.68 2.39 8.28
N ALA A 123 24.72 1.80 7.56
CA ALA A 123 23.31 1.95 7.85
C ALA A 123 22.64 0.58 7.98
N ARG A 124 21.83 0.44 9.02
CA ARG A 124 20.88 -0.65 9.17
C ARG A 124 19.51 -0.16 8.76
N ILE A 125 18.95 -0.81 7.76
CA ILE A 125 17.62 -0.51 7.22
C ILE A 125 16.67 -1.67 7.48
N ILE A 126 15.41 -1.35 7.69
CA ILE A 126 14.32 -2.32 7.78
C ILE A 126 13.59 -2.30 6.46
N LEU A 127 13.45 -3.48 5.85
CA LEU A 127 12.69 -3.68 4.63
C LEU A 127 11.42 -4.47 4.98
N GLN A 128 10.25 -3.88 4.73
CA GLN A 128 8.97 -4.56 4.83
C GLN A 128 8.52 -4.98 3.43
N VAL A 129 8.30 -6.27 3.24
CA VAL A 129 7.88 -6.88 1.98
C VAL A 129 6.44 -7.32 2.11
N PHE A 130 5.58 -6.78 1.27
CA PHE A 130 4.18 -7.17 1.12
C PHE A 130 4.03 -7.94 -0.19
N ALA A 131 3.50 -9.15 -0.12
CA ALA A 131 3.23 -9.98 -1.28
C ALA A 131 1.72 -10.15 -1.48
N TYR A 132 1.23 -9.73 -2.63
CA TYR A 132 -0.16 -9.88 -3.03
C TYR A 132 -0.25 -10.95 -4.11
N HIS A 133 -1.14 -11.93 -3.91
CA HIS A 133 -1.35 -13.01 -4.85
C HIS A 133 -2.83 -13.11 -5.21
N THR A 134 -3.11 -13.25 -6.51
CA THR A 134 -4.47 -13.45 -7.00
C THR A 134 -4.86 -14.91 -6.83
N ARG A 135 -5.97 -15.16 -6.15
CA ARG A 135 -6.51 -16.50 -5.92
C ARG A 135 -7.96 -16.56 -6.32
N GLU A 136 -8.36 -17.67 -6.90
CA GLU A 136 -9.76 -18.02 -7.06
C GLU A 136 -10.32 -18.46 -5.71
N VAL A 137 -11.29 -17.71 -5.21
CA VAL A 137 -12.03 -18.04 -3.99
C VAL A 137 -13.36 -18.63 -4.38
N CYS A 138 -13.61 -19.84 -3.90
CA CYS A 138 -14.89 -20.54 -4.09
C CYS A 138 -15.75 -20.32 -2.84
N TYR A 139 -17.00 -19.93 -3.02
CA TYR A 139 -17.95 -19.74 -1.92
C TYR A 139 -19.33 -20.22 -2.28
N ILE A 140 -20.11 -20.58 -1.26
CA ILE A 140 -21.50 -21.02 -1.42
C ILE A 140 -22.38 -19.77 -1.46
N ALA A 141 -22.90 -19.45 -2.64
CA ALA A 141 -23.77 -18.29 -2.81
C ALA A 141 -25.21 -18.56 -2.42
N ASP A 142 -25.66 -19.82 -2.54
CA ASP A 142 -27.00 -20.24 -2.17
C ASP A 142 -27.06 -21.77 -1.97
N LEU A 143 -28.03 -22.24 -1.21
CA LEU A 143 -28.31 -23.64 -1.06
C LEU A 143 -29.79 -23.90 -0.81
N TYR A 144 -30.24 -25.07 -1.17
CA TYR A 144 -31.53 -25.65 -0.80
C TYR A 144 -31.42 -27.17 -0.74
N SER A 145 -32.41 -27.81 -0.13
CA SER A 145 -32.58 -29.27 -0.13
C SER A 145 -33.87 -29.67 -0.79
N THR A 146 -33.86 -30.83 -1.43
CA THR A 146 -35.08 -31.50 -1.95
C THR A 146 -35.66 -32.47 -0.94
N CYS A 147 -34.91 -32.77 0.15
CA CYS A 147 -35.28 -33.77 1.16
C CYS A 147 -35.69 -33.17 2.51
N ALA A 148 -35.33 -31.92 2.79
CA ALA A 148 -35.61 -31.22 4.02
C ALA A 148 -35.90 -29.74 3.74
N ALA A 149 -36.78 -29.12 4.51
CA ALA A 149 -36.92 -27.68 4.44
C ALA A 149 -35.75 -26.99 5.13
N LEU A 150 -34.95 -26.29 4.35
CA LEU A 150 -33.78 -25.57 4.84
C LEU A 150 -33.96 -24.06 4.63
N GLU A 151 -33.62 -23.30 5.64
CA GLU A 151 -33.43 -21.86 5.51
C GLU A 151 -31.93 -21.53 5.51
N ALA A 152 -31.47 -20.92 4.41
CA ALA A 152 -30.10 -20.49 4.28
C ALA A 152 -30.01 -19.01 4.67
N LYS A 153 -29.20 -18.72 5.67
CA LYS A 153 -28.84 -17.34 6.03
C LYS A 153 -27.73 -16.88 5.10
N ILE A 154 -28.03 -15.91 4.23
CA ILE A 154 -27.08 -15.32 3.30
C ILE A 154 -26.67 -13.97 3.85
N GLU A 155 -25.36 -13.76 4.00
CA GLU A 155 -24.79 -12.48 4.42
C GLU A 155 -23.80 -11.98 3.37
N THR A 156 -23.71 -10.67 3.24
CA THR A 156 -22.70 -10.03 2.38
C THR A 156 -21.45 -9.79 3.20
N VAL A 157 -20.36 -10.46 2.78
CA VAL A 157 -19.02 -10.30 3.35
C VAL A 157 -18.23 -9.38 2.44
N THR A 158 -17.74 -8.29 2.99
CA THR A 158 -16.85 -7.38 2.26
C THR A 158 -15.42 -7.83 2.41
N VAL A 159 -14.77 -8.14 1.28
CA VAL A 159 -13.35 -8.51 1.22
C VAL A 159 -12.58 -7.33 0.65
N VAL A 160 -11.67 -6.77 1.43
CA VAL A 160 -10.82 -5.68 0.96
C VAL A 160 -9.66 -6.27 0.14
N GLN A 161 -9.59 -5.88 -1.12
CA GLN A 161 -8.48 -6.18 -2.01
C GLN A 161 -7.57 -4.97 -2.06
N ARG A 162 -6.31 -5.09 -1.67
CA ARG A 162 -5.33 -4.04 -1.88
C ARG A 162 -4.75 -4.13 -3.29
N LYS A 163 -5.10 -3.18 -4.16
CA LYS A 163 -4.65 -3.19 -5.55
C LYS A 163 -3.31 -2.51 -5.78
N ALA A 164 -3.02 -1.41 -5.10
CA ALA A 164 -1.80 -0.66 -5.31
C ALA A 164 -1.48 0.26 -4.14
N SER A 165 -0.19 0.53 -3.92
CA SER A 165 0.21 1.79 -3.31
C SER A 165 0.30 2.85 -4.42
N VAL A 166 -0.34 3.97 -4.21
CA VAL A 166 -0.23 5.15 -5.06
C VAL A 166 0.54 6.19 -4.29
N CYS A 167 1.55 6.78 -4.91
CA CYS A 167 2.31 7.87 -4.32
C CYS A 167 2.29 9.07 -5.25
N VAL A 168 1.95 10.23 -4.69
CA VAL A 168 2.00 11.53 -5.37
C VAL A 168 3.09 12.35 -4.70
N ARG A 169 3.90 13.05 -5.49
CA ARG A 169 4.96 13.90 -4.99
C ARG A 169 4.56 15.36 -5.11
N GLU A 170 4.73 16.07 -4.01
CA GLU A 170 4.52 17.50 -3.92
C GLU A 170 5.72 18.16 -3.23
N TRP A 171 5.76 19.48 -3.26
CA TRP A 171 6.83 20.25 -2.65
C TRP A 171 6.27 21.19 -1.58
N ALA A 172 6.85 21.10 -0.38
CA ALA A 172 6.70 22.17 0.60
C ALA A 172 7.74 23.25 0.30
N GLU A 173 7.30 24.42 -0.10
CA GLU A 173 8.19 25.54 -0.44
C GLU A 173 8.11 26.62 0.63
N GLU A 174 9.26 27.11 1.07
CA GLU A 174 9.36 28.21 2.03
C GLU A 174 10.50 29.14 1.64
N GLN A 175 10.24 30.45 1.72
CA GLN A 175 11.27 31.46 1.60
C GLN A 175 11.64 31.93 3.01
N PHE A 176 12.90 31.77 3.36
CA PHE A 176 13.43 32.15 4.65
C PHE A 176 14.41 33.31 4.49
N GLU A 177 14.18 34.39 5.27
CA GLU A 177 15.06 35.53 5.33
C GLU A 177 15.78 35.51 6.68
N SER A 178 17.09 35.40 6.67
CA SER A 178 17.93 35.42 7.87
C SER A 178 18.55 36.79 8.17
N GLY A 179 18.13 37.83 7.42
CA GLY A 179 18.73 39.13 7.50
C GLY A 179 20.12 39.17 6.83
N ARG A 180 21.15 39.66 7.55
CA ARG A 180 22.54 39.65 7.06
C ARG A 180 23.26 38.34 7.39
N GLY A 181 22.61 37.42 8.06
CA GLY A 181 23.19 36.13 8.40
C GLY A 181 23.56 35.28 7.20
N THR A 182 24.47 34.35 7.39
CA THR A 182 24.82 33.36 6.39
C THR A 182 23.98 32.11 6.63
N LEU A 183 23.24 31.65 5.63
CA LEU A 183 22.46 30.43 5.73
C LEU A 183 23.32 29.22 5.39
N PHE A 184 23.26 28.21 6.26
CA PHE A 184 23.89 26.94 6.00
C PHE A 184 22.91 25.98 5.34
N ALA A 185 23.45 25.13 4.48
CA ALA A 185 22.69 24.13 3.76
C ALA A 185 22.24 22.97 4.68
N TYR A 186 21.68 23.27 5.83
CA TYR A 186 21.11 22.24 6.70
C TYR A 186 19.74 22.64 7.17
N VAL A 187 18.78 21.90 6.66
CA VAL A 187 17.38 21.98 7.07
C VAL A 187 16.91 20.57 7.36
N THR A 188 16.23 20.43 8.48
CA THR A 188 15.50 19.19 8.76
C THR A 188 14.03 19.45 8.51
N ALA A 189 13.37 18.53 7.85
CA ALA A 189 11.93 18.55 7.72
C ALA A 189 11.33 17.39 8.51
N PHE A 190 10.24 17.69 9.22
CA PHE A 190 9.46 16.72 9.94
C PHE A 190 8.03 16.80 9.45
N ASP A 191 7.47 15.70 9.02
CA ASP A 191 6.03 15.62 8.83
C ASP A 191 5.34 15.73 10.20
N GLY A 192 4.21 16.40 10.26
CA GLY A 192 3.44 16.60 11.49
C GLY A 192 2.82 15.30 12.05
N GLY A 193 3.11 14.14 11.44
CA GLY A 193 2.63 12.84 11.87
C GLY A 193 1.16 12.55 11.56
N ASN A 194 0.37 13.56 11.26
CA ASN A 194 -1.05 13.40 10.96
C ASN A 194 -1.32 13.76 9.49
N VAL A 195 -1.79 12.79 8.75
CA VAL A 195 -2.33 12.99 7.41
C VAL A 195 -3.83 13.06 7.50
N ILE A 196 -4.40 14.17 7.08
CA ILE A 196 -5.85 14.30 6.90
C ILE A 196 -6.16 13.75 5.52
N ASN A 197 -6.99 12.72 5.46
CA ASN A 197 -7.45 12.12 4.21
C ASN A 197 -8.95 12.37 4.05
N ARG A 198 -9.30 13.07 2.97
CA ARG A 198 -10.70 13.30 2.58
C ARG A 198 -10.95 12.60 1.25
N CYS A 199 -11.79 11.57 1.27
CA CYS A 199 -12.16 10.84 0.06
C CYS A 199 -13.51 11.35 -0.44
N GLU A 200 -13.52 11.99 -1.62
CA GLU A 200 -14.73 12.48 -2.30
C GLU A 200 -14.65 12.18 -3.79
N ASN A 201 -15.75 11.77 -4.39
CA ASN A 201 -15.86 11.49 -5.83
C ASN A 201 -14.79 10.53 -6.39
N GLY A 202 -14.37 9.54 -5.58
CA GLY A 202 -13.37 8.56 -5.99
C GLY A 202 -11.91 9.07 -5.93
N ARG A 203 -11.66 10.23 -5.31
CA ARG A 203 -10.34 10.86 -5.13
C ARG A 203 -10.07 11.11 -3.66
N SER A 204 -8.83 10.99 -3.27
CA SER A 204 -8.37 11.40 -1.94
C SER A 204 -7.61 12.73 -2.02
N GLU A 205 -8.05 13.68 -1.24
CA GLU A 205 -7.26 14.87 -0.90
C GLU A 205 -6.51 14.61 0.40
N LEU A 206 -5.19 14.57 0.32
CA LEU A 206 -4.31 14.32 1.46
C LEU A 206 -3.65 15.63 1.88
N THR A 207 -3.79 15.99 3.15
CA THR A 207 -3.19 17.20 3.70
C THR A 207 -2.35 16.87 4.93
N THR A 208 -1.18 17.48 5.02
CA THR A 208 -0.30 17.39 6.19
C THR A 208 0.38 18.71 6.48
N THR A 209 0.91 18.85 7.70
CA THR A 209 1.75 19.98 8.07
C THR A 209 3.18 19.52 8.20
N THR A 210 4.08 20.06 7.40
CA THR A 210 5.52 19.86 7.56
C THR A 210 6.13 20.98 8.36
N ARG A 211 7.06 20.64 9.25
CA ARG A 211 7.86 21.59 10.02
C ARG A 211 9.29 21.58 9.51
N MET A 212 9.82 22.75 9.20
CA MET A 212 11.19 22.93 8.72
C MET A 212 11.99 23.64 9.80
N ARG A 213 13.10 23.05 10.19
CA ARG A 213 14.04 23.64 11.12
C ARG A 213 15.32 24.00 10.38
N PHE A 214 15.62 25.28 10.38
CA PHE A 214 16.78 25.89 9.75
C PHE A 214 17.89 26.08 10.77
N LEU A 215 19.11 25.77 10.39
CA LEU A 215 20.31 26.11 11.12
C LEU A 215 21.17 27.04 10.26
N TYR A 216 21.49 28.20 10.76
CA TYR A 216 22.32 29.20 10.10
C TYR A 216 23.24 29.91 11.12
N GLN A 217 24.25 30.59 10.65
CA GLN A 217 25.08 31.47 11.47
C GLN A 217 24.63 32.92 11.30
N ASP A 218 24.61 33.66 12.40
CA ASP A 218 24.31 35.09 12.40
C ASP A 218 25.55 35.95 11.99
N GLU A 219 25.44 37.26 12.10
CA GLU A 219 26.52 38.21 11.78
C GLU A 219 27.78 38.03 12.65
N ASN A 220 27.69 37.34 13.77
CA ASN A 220 28.77 37.09 14.72
C ASN A 220 29.31 35.64 14.60
N ASP A 221 28.96 34.93 13.53
CA ASP A 221 29.25 33.52 13.34
C ASP A 221 28.64 32.58 14.40
N ALA A 222 27.66 33.05 15.17
CA ALA A 222 26.97 32.23 16.15
C ALA A 222 25.89 31.36 15.48
N PRO A 223 25.77 30.09 15.85
CA PRO A 223 24.73 29.21 15.27
C PRO A 223 23.35 29.61 15.83
N VAL A 224 22.42 29.82 14.92
CA VAL A 224 21.02 30.17 15.21
C VAL A 224 20.08 29.16 14.57
N THR A 225 18.99 28.86 15.25
CA THR A 225 17.93 27.99 14.73
C THR A 225 16.63 28.77 14.54
N ALA A 226 15.93 28.48 13.47
CA ALA A 226 14.57 28.99 13.24
C ALA A 226 13.67 27.82 12.80
N GLU A 227 12.39 27.95 13.06
CA GLU A 227 11.39 26.96 12.67
C GLU A 227 10.26 27.61 11.87
N ARG A 228 9.80 26.92 10.85
CA ARG A 228 8.65 27.29 10.02
C ARG A 228 7.76 26.06 9.83
N SER A 229 6.48 26.30 9.74
CA SER A 229 5.48 25.26 9.45
C SER A 229 4.75 25.59 8.16
N ARG A 230 4.53 24.57 7.34
CA ARG A 230 3.82 24.71 6.07
C ARG A 230 2.80 23.61 5.92
N GLU A 231 1.58 23.97 5.56
CA GLU A 231 0.58 23.01 5.15
C GLU A 231 0.79 22.66 3.66
N VAL A 232 0.74 21.36 3.34
CA VAL A 232 0.93 20.83 1.99
C VAL A 232 -0.18 19.85 1.72
N SER A 233 -0.77 19.94 0.53
CA SER A 233 -1.83 19.02 0.10
C SER A 233 -1.47 18.38 -1.23
N ALA A 234 -1.93 17.14 -1.41
CA ALA A 234 -1.83 16.39 -2.65
C ALA A 234 -3.16 15.72 -2.98
N VAL A 235 -3.46 15.61 -4.27
CA VAL A 235 -4.64 14.89 -4.75
C VAL A 235 -4.23 13.58 -5.38
N MET A 236 -4.81 12.49 -4.91
CA MET A 236 -4.67 11.15 -5.48
C MET A 236 -5.93 10.82 -6.29
N GLU A 237 -5.75 10.33 -7.52
CA GLU A 237 -6.85 9.94 -8.43
C GLU A 237 -7.54 8.61 -8.00
N ALA A 238 -7.45 8.26 -6.72
CA ALA A 238 -8.12 7.12 -6.13
C ALA A 238 -8.35 7.35 -4.64
N CYS A 239 -9.42 6.79 -4.08
CA CYS A 239 -9.64 6.81 -2.64
C CYS A 239 -8.62 5.91 -1.95
N ALA A 240 -7.88 6.47 -1.00
CA ALA A 240 -6.96 5.72 -0.16
C ALA A 240 -7.64 5.32 1.15
N ASP A 241 -7.57 4.03 1.48
CA ASP A 241 -8.08 3.52 2.76
C ASP A 241 -7.13 3.86 3.92
N THR A 242 -5.85 3.86 3.62
CA THR A 242 -4.78 4.25 4.53
C THR A 242 -3.81 5.15 3.79
N ALA A 243 -3.46 6.28 4.39
CA ALA A 243 -2.53 7.23 3.79
C ALA A 243 -1.43 7.62 4.78
N TRP A 244 -0.24 7.87 4.24
CA TRP A 244 0.90 8.39 4.99
C TRP A 244 1.69 9.37 4.13
N VAL A 245 2.48 10.18 4.79
CA VAL A 245 3.38 11.13 4.14
C VAL A 245 4.78 10.91 4.65
N SER A 246 5.74 10.99 3.76
CA SER A 246 7.15 11.04 4.10
C SER A 246 7.80 12.27 3.46
N SER A 247 8.64 12.96 4.22
CA SER A 247 9.50 14.03 3.71
C SER A 247 10.84 13.46 3.27
N GLY A 248 11.34 13.95 2.14
CA GLY A 248 12.71 13.70 1.71
C GLY A 248 13.67 14.78 2.18
N ILE A 249 14.88 14.76 1.63
CA ILE A 249 15.92 15.77 1.95
C ILE A 249 15.51 17.13 1.41
N PRO A 250 15.52 18.18 2.24
CA PRO A 250 15.28 19.55 1.81
C PRO A 250 16.35 20.04 0.82
N GLU A 251 15.92 20.65 -0.27
CA GLU A 251 16.78 21.38 -1.20
C GLU A 251 16.87 22.85 -0.77
N LEU A 252 18.08 23.35 -0.67
CA LEU A 252 18.35 24.75 -0.39
C LEU A 252 18.85 25.47 -1.62
N ARG A 253 18.24 26.62 -1.93
CA ARG A 253 18.69 27.54 -2.99
C ARG A 253 18.74 28.95 -2.42
N GLY A 254 19.83 29.63 -2.55
CA GLY A 254 19.90 31.02 -2.14
C GLY A 254 21.30 31.58 -1.92
N SER A 255 21.34 32.87 -1.69
CA SER A 255 22.51 33.67 -1.35
C SER A 255 22.48 34.04 0.13
N SER A 256 23.55 34.67 0.63
CA SER A 256 23.60 35.16 2.01
C SER A 256 22.41 36.10 2.33
N GLY A 257 21.75 35.84 3.44
CA GLY A 257 20.64 36.63 3.94
C GLY A 257 19.24 36.16 3.52
N SER A 258 19.10 35.40 2.45
CA SER A 258 17.82 34.83 2.01
C SER A 258 18.01 33.49 1.33
N CYS A 259 17.15 32.53 1.61
CA CYS A 259 17.12 31.27 0.90
C CYS A 259 15.70 30.81 0.60
N GLN A 260 15.57 30.03 -0.45
CA GLN A 260 14.39 29.24 -0.76
C GLN A 260 14.68 27.78 -0.38
N VAL A 261 13.79 27.21 0.39
CA VAL A 261 13.82 25.81 0.76
C VAL A 261 12.68 25.09 0.07
N ARG A 262 12.98 23.94 -0.52
CA ARG A 262 12.00 23.02 -1.09
C ARG A 262 12.16 21.67 -0.42
N VAL A 263 11.11 21.17 0.19
CA VAL A 263 11.09 19.83 0.81
C VAL A 263 10.26 18.91 -0.06
N PRO A 264 10.83 17.83 -0.61
CA PRO A 264 10.06 16.86 -1.36
C PRO A 264 9.18 16.07 -0.39
N MET A 265 7.88 16.08 -0.64
CA MET A 265 6.87 15.38 0.15
C MET A 265 6.28 14.26 -0.69
N SER A 266 6.32 13.02 -0.19
CA SER A 266 5.70 11.87 -0.83
C SER A 266 4.42 11.51 -0.07
N PHE A 267 3.29 11.78 -0.68
CA PHE A 267 1.96 11.40 -0.20
C PHE A 267 1.65 10.03 -0.77
N CYS A 268 1.59 9.04 0.08
CA CYS A 268 1.36 7.66 -0.31
C CYS A 268 0.09 7.14 0.34
N GLY A 269 -0.59 6.24 -0.33
CA GLY A 269 -1.78 5.59 0.19
C GLY A 269 -2.00 4.22 -0.41
N TYR A 270 -2.66 3.36 0.32
CA TYR A 270 -3.18 2.12 -0.21
C TYR A 270 -4.58 2.36 -0.76
N THR A 271 -4.76 2.04 -2.03
CA THR A 271 -6.09 2.01 -2.63
C THR A 271 -6.62 0.59 -2.55
N GLY A 272 -7.78 0.41 -1.91
CA GLY A 272 -8.48 -0.85 -1.86
C GLY A 272 -9.68 -0.84 -2.81
N GLU A 273 -9.95 -1.96 -3.47
CA GLU A 273 -11.28 -2.26 -3.95
C GLU A 273 -11.91 -3.26 -2.99
N SER A 274 -13.11 -2.97 -2.53
CA SER A 274 -13.90 -3.96 -1.83
C SER A 274 -14.63 -4.84 -2.83
N ALA A 275 -14.52 -6.16 -2.66
CA ALA A 275 -15.38 -7.11 -3.32
C ALA A 275 -16.44 -7.57 -2.33
N GLU A 276 -17.69 -7.53 -2.74
CA GLU A 276 -18.80 -8.05 -1.93
C GLU A 276 -19.11 -9.50 -2.34
N LEU A 277 -19.05 -10.39 -1.37
CA LEU A 277 -19.39 -11.80 -1.54
C LEU A 277 -20.66 -12.10 -0.75
N SER A 278 -21.77 -12.33 -1.44
CA SER A 278 -22.98 -12.85 -0.80
C SER A 278 -22.83 -14.35 -0.62
N THR A 279 -22.60 -14.79 0.61
CA THR A 279 -22.30 -16.18 0.95
C THR A 279 -23.23 -16.71 2.05
N VAL A 280 -23.49 -18.01 2.02
CA VAL A 280 -24.23 -18.70 3.08
C VAL A 280 -23.37 -18.80 4.33
N THR A 281 -23.83 -18.21 5.43
CA THR A 281 -23.13 -18.20 6.73
C THR A 281 -23.72 -19.18 7.74
N ALA A 282 -25.01 -19.50 7.61
CA ALA A 282 -25.68 -20.49 8.44
C ALA A 282 -26.80 -21.20 7.67
N VAL A 283 -27.16 -22.39 8.14
CA VAL A 283 -28.25 -23.19 7.59
C VAL A 283 -29.07 -23.71 8.76
N GLU A 284 -30.38 -23.46 8.73
CA GLU A 284 -31.32 -23.98 9.73
C GLU A 284 -32.30 -24.96 9.07
N GLU A 285 -32.52 -26.08 9.71
CA GLU A 285 -33.56 -27.03 9.30
C GLU A 285 -34.90 -26.59 9.88
N LEU A 286 -35.84 -26.33 8.97
CA LEU A 286 -37.18 -25.95 9.37
C LEU A 286 -38.02 -27.22 9.60
N THR A 287 -38.76 -27.26 10.71
CA THR A 287 -39.79 -28.26 10.95
C THR A 287 -40.93 -28.03 9.98
N GLU A 288 -40.99 -28.79 8.90
CA GLU A 288 -42.12 -28.72 7.96
C GLU A 288 -43.40 -29.28 8.58
N ASP A 289 -44.48 -28.53 8.39
CA ASP A 289 -45.82 -29.06 8.64
C ASP A 289 -46.21 -29.97 7.45
N ALA A 290 -46.08 -31.29 7.63
CA ALA A 290 -46.23 -32.32 6.59
C ALA A 290 -47.67 -32.41 6.02
N SER A 291 -48.55 -31.42 6.26
CA SER A 291 -49.97 -31.51 5.97
C SER A 291 -50.39 -31.04 4.56
N GLN A 292 -49.52 -30.44 3.77
CA GLN A 292 -49.90 -29.99 2.41
C GLN A 292 -49.40 -30.92 1.31
N PRO A 293 -50.32 -31.52 0.52
CA PRO A 293 -49.93 -32.35 -0.63
C PRO A 293 -49.24 -31.51 -1.68
N ARG A 294 -48.02 -31.85 -2.00
CA ARG A 294 -47.24 -31.21 -3.08
C ARG A 294 -47.55 -31.93 -4.42
N PRO A 295 -47.68 -31.20 -5.54
CA PRO A 295 -47.84 -31.81 -6.86
C PRO A 295 -46.56 -32.53 -7.25
N SER A 296 -46.69 -33.69 -7.92
CA SER A 296 -45.51 -34.44 -8.43
C SER A 296 -44.83 -33.75 -9.60
N ILE A 297 -45.57 -32.96 -10.36
CA ILE A 297 -45.12 -32.23 -11.54
C ILE A 297 -45.76 -30.86 -11.60
N VAL A 298 -44.95 -29.86 -11.94
CA VAL A 298 -45.40 -28.51 -12.19
C VAL A 298 -45.09 -28.13 -13.64
N LEU A 299 -46.06 -27.59 -14.35
CA LEU A 299 -45.90 -27.01 -15.68
C LEU A 299 -45.98 -25.49 -15.58
N ARG A 300 -44.95 -24.77 -15.95
CA ARG A 300 -44.95 -23.30 -15.95
C ARG A 300 -44.12 -22.73 -17.08
N ARG A 301 -44.39 -21.48 -17.44
CA ARG A 301 -43.57 -20.70 -18.33
C ARG A 301 -42.52 -19.96 -17.48
N PRO A 302 -41.20 -20.04 -17.81
CA PRO A 302 -40.17 -19.25 -17.15
C PRO A 302 -40.43 -17.74 -17.31
N ALA A 303 -40.17 -16.97 -16.30
CA ALA A 303 -40.18 -15.52 -16.39
C ALA A 303 -38.88 -14.99 -16.95
N ALA A 304 -38.90 -13.76 -17.53
CA ALA A 304 -37.69 -13.13 -18.01
C ALA A 304 -36.70 -12.90 -16.86
N GLY A 305 -35.46 -13.35 -17.04
CA GLY A 305 -34.42 -13.20 -16.03
C GLY A 305 -34.37 -14.27 -14.91
N GLU A 306 -35.32 -15.24 -14.92
CA GLU A 306 -35.18 -16.41 -14.03
C GLU A 306 -34.04 -17.32 -14.49
N CYS A 307 -33.37 -17.97 -13.55
CA CYS A 307 -32.41 -19.04 -13.87
C CYS A 307 -32.98 -20.42 -13.46
N LEU A 308 -32.37 -21.47 -13.99
CA LEU A 308 -32.79 -22.84 -13.72
C LEU A 308 -32.69 -23.17 -12.23
N TRP A 309 -31.67 -22.66 -11.54
CA TRP A 309 -31.47 -22.79 -10.11
C TRP A 309 -32.67 -22.24 -9.29
N ASP A 310 -33.13 -21.02 -9.60
CA ASP A 310 -34.25 -20.38 -8.88
C ASP A 310 -35.53 -21.16 -9.04
N ILE A 311 -35.77 -21.70 -10.25
CA ILE A 311 -36.92 -22.53 -10.54
C ILE A 311 -36.84 -23.85 -9.77
N ALA A 312 -35.68 -24.52 -9.79
CA ALA A 312 -35.47 -25.77 -9.09
C ALA A 312 -35.67 -25.59 -7.57
N LYS A 313 -35.07 -24.56 -6.99
CA LYS A 313 -35.18 -24.21 -5.56
C LYS A 313 -36.64 -23.95 -5.17
N ARG A 314 -37.36 -23.14 -5.93
CA ARG A 314 -38.76 -22.76 -5.65
C ARG A 314 -39.72 -23.96 -5.66
N HIS A 315 -39.45 -24.94 -6.51
CA HIS A 315 -40.35 -26.09 -6.69
C HIS A 315 -39.86 -27.39 -6.04
N GLY A 316 -38.78 -27.32 -5.23
CA GLY A 316 -38.23 -28.52 -4.59
C GLY A 316 -37.76 -29.58 -5.61
N SER A 317 -37.16 -29.13 -6.70
CA SER A 317 -36.60 -29.96 -7.77
C SER A 317 -35.09 -29.85 -7.81
N SER A 318 -34.45 -30.55 -8.74
CA SER A 318 -33.03 -30.33 -9.07
C SER A 318 -32.88 -29.88 -10.52
N GLU A 319 -31.88 -29.06 -10.80
CA GLU A 319 -31.55 -28.60 -12.16
C GLU A 319 -31.38 -29.78 -13.10
N GLU A 320 -30.73 -30.85 -12.65
CA GLU A 320 -30.53 -32.07 -13.43
C GLU A 320 -31.84 -32.77 -13.74
N ALA A 321 -32.76 -32.87 -12.79
CA ALA A 321 -34.09 -33.48 -13.01
C ALA A 321 -34.92 -32.66 -14.02
N ILE A 322 -34.89 -31.32 -13.91
CA ILE A 322 -35.55 -30.42 -14.85
C ILE A 322 -34.94 -30.57 -16.25
N ARG A 323 -33.60 -30.49 -16.38
CA ARG A 323 -32.93 -30.70 -17.68
C ARG A 323 -33.30 -32.01 -18.35
N ARG A 324 -33.26 -33.09 -17.60
CA ARG A 324 -33.59 -34.42 -18.12
C ARG A 324 -35.06 -34.51 -18.60
N CYS A 325 -36.00 -33.95 -17.85
CA CYS A 325 -37.41 -34.02 -18.22
C CYS A 325 -37.77 -33.13 -19.42
N ASN A 326 -36.98 -32.10 -19.70
CA ASN A 326 -37.23 -31.17 -20.79
C ASN A 326 -36.25 -31.34 -21.95
N HIS A 327 -35.39 -32.35 -21.92
CA HIS A 327 -34.38 -32.65 -22.95
C HIS A 327 -33.44 -31.45 -23.22
N MET A 328 -33.06 -30.73 -22.16
CA MET A 328 -32.18 -29.56 -22.23
C MET A 328 -30.72 -30.01 -22.21
N GLU A 329 -29.91 -29.44 -23.09
CA GLU A 329 -28.45 -29.71 -23.14
C GLU A 329 -27.69 -28.78 -22.19
N ASP A 330 -28.22 -27.60 -21.90
CA ASP A 330 -27.63 -26.60 -21.02
C ASP A 330 -28.69 -25.97 -20.09
N ASP A 331 -28.34 -24.91 -19.39
CA ASP A 331 -29.23 -24.20 -18.45
C ASP A 331 -30.10 -23.11 -19.12
N SER A 332 -30.10 -23.05 -20.45
CA SER A 332 -30.90 -22.08 -21.21
C SER A 332 -32.38 -22.44 -21.11
N LEU A 333 -33.15 -21.52 -20.53
CA LEU A 333 -34.59 -21.76 -20.35
C LEU A 333 -35.34 -21.64 -21.69
N PRO A 334 -36.27 -22.58 -21.97
CA PRO A 334 -37.10 -22.53 -23.18
C PRO A 334 -38.08 -21.37 -23.16
N GLU A 335 -38.43 -20.81 -24.32
CA GLU A 335 -39.50 -19.80 -24.43
C GLU A 335 -40.92 -20.37 -24.15
N GLY A 336 -41.03 -21.69 -24.15
CA GLY A 336 -42.28 -22.43 -23.93
C GLY A 336 -42.54 -22.80 -22.49
N MET A 337 -43.34 -23.88 -22.34
CA MET A 337 -43.67 -24.46 -21.03
C MET A 337 -42.49 -25.34 -20.56
N LEU A 338 -42.12 -25.20 -19.30
CA LEU A 338 -41.10 -26.01 -18.62
C LEU A 338 -41.80 -27.02 -17.69
N LEU A 339 -41.43 -28.28 -17.83
CA LEU A 339 -41.88 -29.36 -16.96
C LEU A 339 -40.90 -29.49 -15.79
N ILE A 340 -41.42 -29.35 -14.58
CA ILE A 340 -40.63 -29.37 -13.34
C ILE A 340 -41.07 -30.58 -12.51
N PRO A 341 -40.26 -31.64 -12.44
CA PRO A 341 -40.54 -32.75 -11.52
C PRO A 341 -40.25 -32.30 -10.10
N VAL A 342 -41.25 -32.43 -9.20
CA VAL A 342 -41.07 -32.14 -7.78
C VAL A 342 -40.51 -33.40 -7.12
N LEU A 343 -39.30 -33.29 -6.56
CA LEU A 343 -38.65 -34.38 -5.87
C LEU A 343 -39.27 -34.48 -4.47
N GLN A 344 -39.99 -35.59 -4.22
CA GLN A 344 -40.53 -35.86 -2.89
C GLN A 344 -39.46 -36.51 -2.02
N SER A 345 -39.33 -36.05 -0.78
CA SER A 345 -38.57 -36.71 0.28
C SER A 345 -39.18 -38.01 0.72
#